data_6e9cc5c79500245b4ef9d8fdc23f5c7f
#
_entry.id   6e9cc5c79500245b4ef9d8fdc23f5c7f
#
_cell.length_a   1.000
_cell.length_b   1.000
_cell.length_c   1.000
_cell.angle_alpha   90.00
_cell.angle_beta   90.00
_cell.angle_gamma   90.00
#
_symmetry.space_group_name_H-M   'P 1'
#
loop_
_entity.id
_entity.type
_entity.pdbx_description
1 polymer ?
#
loop_
_entity_poly.entity_id
_entity_poly.type
_entity_poly.pdbx_seq_one_letter_code
_entity_poly.pdbx_strand_id
1 'polypeptide(L)'
;MNLKGRNFLTLKDFTPEEITYLLDLSAELKENKKNGKPDLRHPGKNIALIFEKTSTRTRCSFEVAAHDMGMHVTYLDPSGSQIGKKESIRDTARVLGRMYDGIEYRGFAQSIVEELAKYAGVPVWNGLTNEYHPTQMLADMLTIREHLGELKGKKLTYMGDARYNMGNSLMIACAKLGLHFTACTSREYFPNEGLVKECEEYAKASGATITLTEDVEKGTRGADVIYTDVWVSMGEPDEVWAERIHALLPYQVNRKVMENAGPGAIFMHCLPAFHDLDTKIGKEIHEKFGLDAMEVTDEVFESPQSVVFDEAENRMHTIKAVMDATL
;
A
#
# COMPACT_ATOMS: atom_id res chain seq x y z
N MET A 1 -20.51 2.35 12.64
CA MET A 1 -19.45 1.54 13.28
C MET A 1 -18.61 2.45 14.16
N ASN A 2 -18.04 1.98 15.28
CA ASN A 2 -17.22 2.84 16.14
C ASN A 2 -15.77 2.31 16.15
N LEU A 3 -14.87 3.05 15.51
CA LEU A 3 -13.43 2.77 15.47
C LEU A 3 -12.61 3.77 16.28
N LYS A 4 -13.28 4.67 17.02
CA LYS A 4 -12.62 5.74 17.78
C LYS A 4 -11.57 5.20 18.75
N GLY A 5 -10.39 5.80 18.73
CA GLY A 5 -9.25 5.42 19.55
C GLY A 5 -8.46 4.21 19.05
N ARG A 6 -8.88 3.57 17.95
CA ARG A 6 -8.17 2.41 17.40
C ARG A 6 -6.94 2.82 16.60
N ASN A 7 -5.90 2.00 16.68
CA ASN A 7 -4.75 2.08 15.81
C ASN A 7 -5.06 1.45 14.43
N PHE A 8 -4.34 1.87 13.39
CA PHE A 8 -4.42 1.31 12.05
C PHE A 8 -3.03 0.80 11.61
N LEU A 9 -2.65 -0.38 12.11
CA LEU A 9 -1.31 -0.93 11.93
C LEU A 9 -1.22 -1.95 10.81
N THR A 10 -2.24 -2.77 10.65
CA THR A 10 -2.39 -3.80 9.62
C THR A 10 -3.87 -4.12 9.41
N LEU A 11 -4.26 -4.55 8.21
CA LEU A 11 -5.64 -5.02 7.97
C LEU A 11 -5.99 -6.31 8.71
N LYS A 12 -5.01 -7.02 9.28
CA LYS A 12 -5.26 -8.17 10.15
C LYS A 12 -6.14 -7.80 11.36
N ASP A 13 -6.00 -6.60 11.87
CA ASP A 13 -6.66 -6.09 13.07
C ASP A 13 -8.12 -5.66 12.82
N PHE A 14 -8.58 -5.69 11.57
CA PHE A 14 -9.91 -5.22 11.17
C PHE A 14 -10.75 -6.35 10.59
N THR A 15 -12.06 -6.35 10.89
CA THR A 15 -12.99 -7.28 10.26
C THR A 15 -13.29 -6.85 8.81
N PRO A 16 -13.80 -7.74 7.94
CA PRO A 16 -14.26 -7.36 6.60
C PRO A 16 -15.27 -6.21 6.61
N GLU A 17 -16.18 -6.20 7.58
CA GLU A 17 -17.19 -5.16 7.74
C GLU A 17 -16.57 -3.81 8.13
N GLU A 18 -15.56 -3.81 8.99
CA GLU A 18 -14.80 -2.61 9.37
C GLU A 18 -14.02 -2.04 8.19
N ILE A 19 -13.40 -2.91 7.38
CA ILE A 19 -12.70 -2.51 6.17
C ILE A 19 -13.70 -1.92 5.16
N THR A 20 -14.84 -2.58 4.96
CA THR A 20 -15.89 -2.09 4.06
C THR A 20 -16.43 -0.73 4.51
N TYR A 21 -16.64 -0.54 5.81
CA TYR A 21 -17.03 0.75 6.38
C TYR A 21 -16.02 1.86 6.05
N LEU A 22 -14.72 1.59 6.18
CA LEU A 22 -13.67 2.54 5.83
C LEU A 22 -13.67 2.86 4.32
N LEU A 23 -13.93 1.88 3.47
CA LEU A 23 -14.05 2.09 2.02
C LEU A 23 -15.29 2.94 1.66
N ASP A 24 -16.42 2.72 2.33
CA ASP A 24 -17.65 3.49 2.11
C ASP A 24 -17.47 4.94 2.57
N LEU A 25 -16.86 5.14 3.74
CA LEU A 25 -16.52 6.46 4.24
C LEU A 25 -15.52 7.18 3.31
N SER A 26 -14.56 6.45 2.75
CA SER A 26 -13.61 7.01 1.77
C SER A 26 -14.31 7.51 0.52
N ALA A 27 -15.26 6.75 -0.01
CA ALA A 27 -16.06 7.14 -1.18
C ALA A 27 -16.93 8.37 -0.90
N GLU A 28 -17.57 8.44 0.30
CA GLU A 28 -18.32 9.62 0.75
C GLU A 28 -17.42 10.86 0.80
N LEU A 29 -16.25 10.77 1.45
CA LEU A 29 -15.30 11.86 1.59
C LEU A 29 -14.70 12.31 0.26
N LYS A 30 -14.45 11.37 -0.66
CA LYS A 30 -14.02 11.65 -2.03
C LYS A 30 -15.09 12.46 -2.77
N GLU A 31 -16.33 12.03 -2.72
CA GLU A 31 -17.44 12.72 -3.36
C GLU A 31 -17.67 14.12 -2.77
N ASN A 32 -17.59 14.28 -1.45
CA ASN A 32 -17.67 15.56 -0.78
C ASN A 32 -16.60 16.54 -1.27
N LYS A 33 -15.34 16.09 -1.34
CA LYS A 33 -14.22 16.91 -1.85
C LYS A 33 -14.44 17.31 -3.31
N LYS A 34 -14.86 16.38 -4.16
CA LYS A 34 -15.15 16.62 -5.59
C LYS A 34 -16.26 17.67 -5.78
N ASN A 35 -17.25 17.67 -4.90
CA ASN A 35 -18.35 18.62 -4.91
C ASN A 35 -18.08 19.93 -4.15
N GLY A 36 -16.83 20.16 -3.69
CA GLY A 36 -16.44 21.36 -2.96
C GLY A 36 -17.10 21.51 -1.60
N LYS A 37 -17.61 20.43 -1.00
CA LYS A 37 -18.20 20.45 0.35
C LYS A 37 -17.07 20.45 1.40
N PRO A 38 -17.07 21.40 2.36
CA PRO A 38 -16.10 21.38 3.44
C PRO A 38 -16.26 20.14 4.34
N ASP A 39 -15.16 19.49 4.69
CA ASP A 39 -15.12 18.34 5.60
C ASP A 39 -14.41 18.69 6.92
N LEU A 40 -14.73 19.85 7.53
CA LEU A 40 -14.12 20.32 8.78
C LEU A 40 -14.55 19.46 9.99
N ARG A 41 -14.27 18.17 9.96
CA ARG A 41 -14.71 17.20 10.99
C ARG A 41 -13.86 17.23 12.26
N HIS A 42 -12.60 17.69 12.15
CA HIS A 42 -11.63 17.68 13.26
C HIS A 42 -10.91 19.03 13.42
N PRO A 43 -11.61 20.18 13.48
CA PRO A 43 -10.97 21.49 13.55
C PRO A 43 -10.13 21.64 14.82
N GLY A 44 -8.89 22.11 14.65
CA GLY A 44 -7.95 22.37 15.74
C GLY A 44 -7.21 21.16 16.28
N LYS A 45 -7.48 19.95 15.80
CA LYS A 45 -6.66 18.78 16.14
C LYS A 45 -5.27 18.85 15.49
N ASN A 46 -4.29 18.20 16.11
CA ASN A 46 -2.91 18.18 15.67
C ASN A 46 -2.45 16.75 15.47
N ILE A 47 -1.80 16.44 14.36
CA ILE A 47 -1.20 15.15 14.10
C ILE A 47 0.29 15.25 13.83
N ALA A 48 1.04 14.23 14.24
CA ALA A 48 2.46 14.08 13.93
C ALA A 48 2.66 13.05 12.81
N LEU A 49 3.49 13.38 11.83
CA LEU A 49 3.93 12.47 10.77
C LEU A 49 5.40 12.15 10.97
N ILE A 50 5.70 10.90 11.36
CA ILE A 50 7.06 10.42 11.61
C ILE A 50 7.53 9.63 10.40
N PHE A 51 8.57 10.12 9.71
CA PHE A 51 9.13 9.47 8.53
C PHE A 51 10.59 9.08 8.79
N GLU A 52 10.87 7.79 8.84
CA GLU A 52 12.24 7.24 8.77
C GLU A 52 12.60 6.85 7.33
N LYS A 53 11.59 6.60 6.48
CA LYS A 53 11.71 6.45 5.01
C LYS A 53 10.94 7.57 4.33
N THR A 54 11.58 8.28 3.42
CA THR A 54 10.94 9.37 2.66
C THR A 54 9.80 8.87 1.78
N SER A 55 8.80 9.71 1.56
CA SER A 55 7.70 9.45 0.63
C SER A 55 6.95 10.73 0.29
N THR A 56 6.85 11.03 -0.99
CA THR A 56 6.03 12.14 -1.49
C THR A 56 4.55 11.85 -1.29
N ARG A 57 4.07 10.71 -1.79
CA ARG A 57 2.64 10.36 -1.80
C ARG A 57 2.04 10.21 -0.39
N THR A 58 2.68 9.44 0.48
CA THR A 58 2.17 9.24 1.86
C THR A 58 2.12 10.55 2.61
N ARG A 59 3.19 11.36 2.53
CA ARG A 59 3.24 12.67 3.17
C ARG A 59 2.12 13.58 2.66
N CYS A 60 2.05 13.80 1.34
CA CYS A 60 1.03 14.66 0.75
C CYS A 60 -0.39 14.18 1.06
N SER A 61 -0.63 12.87 1.05
CA SER A 61 -1.95 12.30 1.37
C SER A 61 -2.38 12.61 2.80
N PHE A 62 -1.50 12.42 3.79
CA PHE A 62 -1.80 12.76 5.18
C PHE A 62 -1.95 14.26 5.39
N GLU A 63 -1.04 15.08 4.84
CA GLU A 63 -1.10 16.54 4.98
C GLU A 63 -2.40 17.11 4.39
N VAL A 64 -2.72 16.75 3.14
CA VAL A 64 -3.94 17.27 2.48
C VAL A 64 -5.19 16.74 3.16
N ALA A 65 -5.25 15.45 3.53
CA ALA A 65 -6.39 14.88 4.23
C ALA A 65 -6.62 15.57 5.59
N ALA A 66 -5.56 15.85 6.35
CA ALA A 66 -5.63 16.56 7.62
C ALA A 66 -6.12 18.00 7.44
N HIS A 67 -5.55 18.74 6.48
CA HIS A 67 -5.98 20.10 6.18
C HIS A 67 -7.44 20.18 5.75
N ASP A 68 -7.91 19.27 4.92
CA ASP A 68 -9.33 19.20 4.52
C ASP A 68 -10.26 19.05 5.73
N MET A 69 -9.82 18.37 6.78
CA MET A 69 -10.59 18.17 8.02
C MET A 69 -10.38 19.26 9.10
N GLY A 70 -9.58 20.29 8.80
CA GLY A 70 -9.29 21.40 9.72
C GLY A 70 -8.22 21.09 10.77
N MET A 71 -7.40 20.07 10.55
CA MET A 71 -6.29 19.68 11.42
C MET A 71 -4.99 20.40 11.07
N HIS A 72 -4.06 20.44 12.04
CA HIS A 72 -2.67 20.87 11.85
C HIS A 72 -1.75 19.66 11.80
N VAL A 73 -0.66 19.79 11.05
CA VAL A 73 0.30 18.70 10.80
C VAL A 73 1.71 19.15 11.20
N THR A 74 2.43 18.29 11.90
CA THR A 74 3.88 18.42 12.11
C THR A 74 4.58 17.25 11.39
N TYR A 75 5.44 17.58 10.44
CA TYR A 75 6.25 16.59 9.74
C TYR A 75 7.62 16.45 10.43
N LEU A 76 7.95 15.23 10.84
CA LEU A 76 9.22 14.86 11.48
C LEU A 76 10.00 13.98 10.50
N ASP A 77 10.99 14.57 9.83
CA ASP A 77 11.85 13.88 8.88
C ASP A 77 12.95 13.06 9.58
N PRO A 78 13.67 12.18 8.84
CA PRO A 78 14.73 11.34 9.43
C PRO A 78 15.90 12.15 10.02
N SER A 79 16.14 13.38 9.56
CA SER A 79 17.21 14.24 10.03
C SER A 79 16.80 15.06 11.26
N GLY A 80 15.52 15.44 11.33
CA GLY A 80 14.95 16.26 12.40
C GLY A 80 14.47 15.48 13.62
N SER A 81 14.43 14.13 13.55
CA SER A 81 13.95 13.27 14.63
C SER A 81 15.09 12.63 15.43
N GLN A 82 14.90 12.53 16.75
CA GLN A 82 15.81 11.81 17.65
C GLN A 82 15.34 10.36 17.92
N ILE A 83 14.22 9.96 17.34
CA ILE A 83 13.60 8.65 17.53
C ILE A 83 14.57 7.51 17.20
N GLY A 84 14.69 6.55 18.10
CA GLY A 84 15.60 5.40 17.94
C GLY A 84 17.10 5.73 17.98
N LYS A 85 17.48 7.00 18.17
CA LYS A 85 18.88 7.44 18.24
C LYS A 85 19.28 7.85 19.66
N LYS A 86 18.75 8.97 20.13
CA LYS A 86 18.98 9.49 21.48
C LYS A 86 17.78 9.30 22.40
N GLU A 87 16.63 9.00 21.85
CA GLU A 87 15.38 8.77 22.57
C GLU A 87 14.77 7.41 22.15
N SER A 88 14.28 6.65 23.13
CA SER A 88 13.63 5.37 22.84
C SER A 88 12.30 5.57 22.10
N ILE A 89 11.88 4.60 21.29
CA ILE A 89 10.57 4.60 20.63
C ILE A 89 9.44 4.82 21.64
N ARG A 90 9.54 4.14 22.79
CA ARG A 90 8.57 4.23 23.87
C ARG A 90 8.47 5.62 24.48
N ASP A 91 9.59 6.30 24.71
CA ASP A 91 9.59 7.63 25.31
C ASP A 91 9.11 8.67 24.30
N THR A 92 9.55 8.57 23.05
CA THR A 92 9.00 9.39 21.95
C THR A 92 7.47 9.23 21.84
N ALA A 93 6.96 7.99 21.89
CA ALA A 93 5.52 7.74 21.85
C ALA A 93 4.76 8.45 22.97
N ARG A 94 5.29 8.37 24.21
CA ARG A 94 4.70 9.02 25.39
C ARG A 94 4.70 10.56 25.31
N VAL A 95 5.77 11.13 24.76
CA VAL A 95 5.88 12.58 24.56
C VAL A 95 4.90 13.03 23.49
N LEU A 96 4.96 12.42 22.31
CA LEU A 96 4.10 12.83 21.18
C LEU A 96 2.60 12.57 21.47
N GLY A 97 2.26 11.47 22.13
CA GLY A 97 0.88 11.17 22.52
C GLY A 97 0.26 12.16 23.52
N ARG A 98 1.09 13.01 24.17
CA ARG A 98 0.60 14.13 25.03
C ARG A 98 0.49 15.46 24.29
N MET A 99 1.06 15.55 23.08
CA MET A 99 1.07 16.77 22.29
C MET A 99 0.11 16.69 21.10
N TYR A 100 -0.09 15.47 20.54
CA TYR A 100 -0.84 15.24 19.33
C TYR A 100 -2.07 14.36 19.57
N ASP A 101 -3.07 14.51 18.72
CA ASP A 101 -4.31 13.72 18.74
C ASP A 101 -4.16 12.39 17.98
N GLY A 102 -3.16 12.28 17.10
CA GLY A 102 -2.84 11.08 16.35
C GLY A 102 -1.44 11.14 15.78
N ILE A 103 -0.85 9.96 15.49
CA ILE A 103 0.54 9.82 15.02
C ILE A 103 0.56 8.89 13.80
N GLU A 104 1.15 9.35 12.70
CA GLU A 104 1.52 8.49 11.58
C GLU A 104 2.98 8.10 11.72
N TYR A 105 3.28 6.86 11.34
CA TYR A 105 4.64 6.36 11.24
C TYR A 105 4.88 5.68 9.89
N ARG A 106 5.96 6.07 9.22
CA ARG A 106 6.48 5.42 8.03
C ARG A 106 7.96 5.10 8.20
N GLY A 107 8.31 3.82 8.18
CA GLY A 107 9.70 3.44 8.43
C GLY A 107 10.03 1.99 8.09
N PHE A 108 10.69 1.32 9.01
CA PHE A 108 11.30 0.02 8.79
C PHE A 108 10.48 -1.12 9.41
N ALA A 109 10.84 -1.58 10.60
CA ALA A 109 10.24 -2.75 11.22
C ALA A 109 8.82 -2.49 11.74
N GLN A 110 7.92 -3.46 11.57
CA GLN A 110 6.56 -3.40 12.12
C GLN A 110 6.56 -3.23 13.65
N SER A 111 7.53 -3.84 14.34
CA SER A 111 7.67 -3.72 15.80
C SER A 111 7.82 -2.27 16.29
N ILE A 112 8.35 -1.36 15.46
CA ILE A 112 8.50 0.06 15.81
C ILE A 112 7.13 0.73 15.88
N VAL A 113 6.30 0.56 14.86
CA VAL A 113 4.95 1.16 14.85
C VAL A 113 4.04 0.52 15.90
N GLU A 114 4.23 -0.75 16.21
CA GLU A 114 3.52 -1.45 17.29
C GLU A 114 3.94 -0.92 18.68
N GLU A 115 5.22 -0.65 18.88
CA GLU A 115 5.71 -0.03 20.12
C GLU A 115 5.19 1.42 20.27
N LEU A 116 5.18 2.21 19.19
CA LEU A 116 4.55 3.53 19.17
C LEU A 116 3.07 3.43 19.58
N ALA A 117 2.31 2.54 18.94
CA ALA A 117 0.89 2.33 19.22
C ALA A 117 0.62 1.92 20.67
N LYS A 118 1.49 1.09 21.24
CA LYS A 118 1.37 0.61 22.62
C LYS A 118 1.51 1.72 23.67
N TYR A 119 2.31 2.74 23.40
CA TYR A 119 2.66 3.75 24.41
C TYR A 119 2.18 5.16 24.12
N ALA A 120 1.67 5.45 22.92
CA ALA A 120 1.23 6.78 22.54
C ALA A 120 -0.04 7.25 23.28
N GLY A 121 -0.99 6.34 23.52
CA GLY A 121 -2.28 6.70 24.13
C GLY A 121 -3.23 7.46 23.20
N VAL A 122 -2.86 7.62 21.93
CA VAL A 122 -3.64 8.19 20.83
C VAL A 122 -3.56 7.25 19.62
N PRO A 123 -4.48 7.36 18.63
CA PRO A 123 -4.40 6.54 17.43
C PRO A 123 -3.05 6.65 16.72
N VAL A 124 -2.50 5.50 16.31
CA VAL A 124 -1.29 5.40 15.50
C VAL A 124 -1.63 4.74 14.18
N TRP A 125 -1.17 5.35 13.08
CA TRP A 125 -1.43 4.91 11.72
C TRP A 125 -0.13 4.49 11.05
N ASN A 126 -0.13 3.27 10.50
CA ASN A 126 1.01 2.74 9.74
C ASN A 126 0.99 3.25 8.30
N GLY A 127 1.85 4.22 7.99
CA GLY A 127 2.05 4.74 6.65
C GLY A 127 2.80 3.78 5.72
N LEU A 128 3.70 2.96 6.28
CA LEU A 128 4.40 1.81 5.68
C LEU A 128 5.44 1.27 6.65
N THR A 129 5.52 -0.05 6.74
CA THR A 129 6.68 -0.77 7.29
C THR A 129 7.25 -1.75 6.25
N ASN A 130 8.30 -2.50 6.61
CA ASN A 130 8.82 -3.56 5.73
C ASN A 130 7.81 -4.68 5.55
N GLU A 131 6.96 -4.92 6.55
CA GLU A 131 6.02 -6.04 6.60
C GLU A 131 4.64 -5.69 6.06
N TYR A 132 4.15 -4.44 6.28
CA TYR A 132 2.78 -4.05 5.91
C TYR A 132 2.67 -2.61 5.41
N HIS A 133 1.66 -2.40 4.54
CA HIS A 133 1.27 -1.09 4.02
C HIS A 133 -0.26 -0.94 3.98
N PRO A 134 -0.93 -0.88 5.16
CA PRO A 134 -2.38 -0.95 5.23
C PRO A 134 -3.10 0.24 4.58
N THR A 135 -2.50 1.44 4.60
CA THR A 135 -3.09 2.63 3.95
C THR A 135 -3.10 2.53 2.42
N GLN A 136 -2.15 1.78 1.81
CA GLN A 136 -2.18 1.48 0.39
C GLN A 136 -3.33 0.54 0.07
N MET A 137 -3.55 -0.49 0.89
CA MET A 137 -4.58 -1.50 0.66
C MET A 137 -5.98 -0.93 0.57
N LEU A 138 -6.31 0.06 1.41
CA LEU A 138 -7.61 0.72 1.31
C LEU A 138 -7.75 1.48 -0.02
N ALA A 139 -6.70 2.14 -0.47
CA ALA A 139 -6.70 2.82 -1.77
C ALA A 139 -6.86 1.84 -2.92
N ASP A 140 -6.13 0.71 -2.87
CA ASP A 140 -6.21 -0.34 -3.88
C ASP A 140 -7.63 -0.92 -3.97
N MET A 141 -8.20 -1.29 -2.82
CA MET A 141 -9.56 -1.84 -2.77
C MET A 141 -10.62 -0.83 -3.21
N LEU A 142 -10.46 0.46 -2.86
CA LEU A 142 -11.35 1.51 -3.34
C LEU A 142 -11.25 1.67 -4.86
N THR A 143 -10.04 1.67 -5.41
CA THR A 143 -9.79 1.78 -6.87
C THR A 143 -10.37 0.60 -7.63
N ILE A 144 -10.14 -0.64 -7.14
CA ILE A 144 -10.74 -1.83 -7.75
C ILE A 144 -12.26 -1.73 -7.74
N ARG A 145 -12.87 -1.28 -6.65
CA ARG A 145 -14.31 -1.11 -6.53
C ARG A 145 -14.86 -0.03 -7.49
N GLU A 146 -14.14 1.07 -7.66
CA GLU A 146 -14.53 2.15 -8.59
C GLU A 146 -14.50 1.71 -10.05
N HIS A 147 -13.51 0.92 -10.45
CA HIS A 147 -13.32 0.48 -11.84
C HIS A 147 -14.04 -0.84 -12.19
N LEU A 148 -14.13 -1.76 -11.23
CA LEU A 148 -14.63 -3.12 -11.48
C LEU A 148 -15.91 -3.49 -10.72
N GLY A 149 -16.45 -2.58 -9.91
CA GLY A 149 -17.64 -2.82 -9.11
C GLY A 149 -17.35 -3.60 -7.82
N GLU A 150 -18.02 -4.73 -7.60
CA GLU A 150 -17.84 -5.51 -6.37
C GLU A 150 -16.45 -6.14 -6.29
N LEU A 151 -15.88 -6.17 -5.08
CA LEU A 151 -14.58 -6.78 -4.80
C LEU A 151 -14.66 -8.31 -4.79
N LYS A 152 -15.72 -8.86 -4.20
CA LYS A 152 -15.87 -10.30 -4.01
C LYS A 152 -15.87 -11.05 -5.35
N GLY A 153 -15.03 -12.09 -5.41
CA GLY A 153 -14.89 -12.95 -6.60
C GLY A 153 -13.95 -12.39 -7.68
N LYS A 154 -13.44 -11.15 -7.53
CA LYS A 154 -12.42 -10.61 -8.43
C LYS A 154 -11.09 -11.32 -8.24
N LYS A 155 -10.32 -11.45 -9.31
CA LYS A 155 -9.01 -12.09 -9.33
C LYS A 155 -7.92 -11.02 -9.40
N LEU A 156 -7.09 -10.94 -8.37
CA LEU A 156 -5.91 -10.09 -8.33
C LEU A 156 -4.65 -10.94 -8.43
N THR A 157 -3.83 -10.67 -9.44
CA THR A 157 -2.51 -11.29 -9.60
C THR A 157 -1.43 -10.26 -9.30
N TYR A 158 -0.63 -10.54 -8.28
CA TYR A 158 0.57 -9.78 -7.93
C TYR A 158 1.79 -10.40 -8.58
N MET A 159 2.57 -9.60 -9.31
CA MET A 159 3.79 -10.00 -10.02
C MET A 159 4.99 -9.23 -9.46
N GLY A 160 5.99 -9.93 -8.95
CA GLY A 160 7.17 -9.33 -8.32
C GLY A 160 7.54 -9.98 -6.98
N ASP A 161 8.26 -9.26 -6.11
CA ASP A 161 8.67 -9.77 -4.80
C ASP A 161 7.50 -9.74 -3.80
N ALA A 162 6.88 -10.88 -3.55
CA ALA A 162 5.71 -11.00 -2.69
C ALA A 162 6.03 -11.22 -1.20
N ARG A 163 7.30 -11.16 -0.78
CA ARG A 163 7.73 -11.44 0.61
C ARG A 163 7.53 -10.27 1.57
N TYR A 164 7.37 -9.05 1.04
CA TYR A 164 7.36 -7.82 1.82
C TYR A 164 5.97 -7.16 1.86
N ASN A 165 5.94 -5.89 2.25
CA ASN A 165 4.72 -5.16 2.60
C ASN A 165 3.60 -5.22 1.55
N MET A 166 3.89 -5.07 0.26
CA MET A 166 2.86 -5.08 -0.77
C MET A 166 2.26 -6.48 -0.97
N GLY A 167 3.09 -7.51 -1.18
CA GLY A 167 2.63 -8.89 -1.32
C GLY A 167 1.85 -9.36 -0.09
N ASN A 168 2.39 -9.12 1.11
CA ASN A 168 1.75 -9.48 2.37
C ASN A 168 0.39 -8.79 2.54
N SER A 169 0.34 -7.46 2.33
CA SER A 169 -0.86 -6.67 2.59
C SER A 169 -1.96 -6.93 1.56
N LEU A 170 -1.61 -7.09 0.27
CA LEU A 170 -2.55 -7.46 -0.78
C LEU A 170 -3.18 -8.83 -0.52
N MET A 171 -2.36 -9.82 -0.13
CA MET A 171 -2.85 -11.15 0.22
C MET A 171 -3.85 -11.10 1.38
N ILE A 172 -3.56 -10.34 2.45
CA ILE A 172 -4.46 -10.15 3.59
C ILE A 172 -5.77 -9.48 3.14
N ALA A 173 -5.67 -8.36 2.40
CA ALA A 173 -6.84 -7.61 1.93
C ALA A 173 -7.75 -8.50 1.06
N CYS A 174 -7.18 -9.19 0.08
CA CYS A 174 -7.91 -10.09 -0.79
C CYS A 174 -8.57 -11.23 0.00
N ALA A 175 -7.81 -11.88 0.88
CA ALA A 175 -8.33 -12.98 1.70
C ALA A 175 -9.52 -12.56 2.57
N LYS A 176 -9.49 -11.36 3.16
CA LYS A 176 -10.57 -10.85 4.01
C LYS A 176 -11.79 -10.38 3.21
N LEU A 177 -11.58 -9.76 2.05
CA LEU A 177 -12.65 -9.15 1.24
C LEU A 177 -13.22 -10.05 0.15
N GLY A 178 -12.75 -11.30 0.06
CA GLY A 178 -13.29 -12.29 -0.86
C GLY A 178 -12.76 -12.20 -2.28
N LEU A 179 -11.60 -11.53 -2.50
CA LEU A 179 -10.91 -11.56 -3.79
C LEU A 179 -9.99 -12.80 -3.85
N HIS A 180 -9.85 -13.37 -5.03
CA HIS A 180 -8.88 -14.42 -5.30
C HIS A 180 -7.50 -13.80 -5.50
N PHE A 181 -6.54 -14.15 -4.66
CA PHE A 181 -5.16 -13.64 -4.73
C PHE A 181 -4.24 -14.67 -5.38
N THR A 182 -3.44 -14.21 -6.34
CA THR A 182 -2.36 -15.02 -6.93
C THR A 182 -1.03 -14.27 -6.79
N ALA A 183 -0.05 -14.87 -6.10
CA ALA A 183 1.34 -14.44 -6.22
C ALA A 183 1.98 -15.18 -7.40
N CYS A 184 2.25 -14.46 -8.48
CA CYS A 184 2.87 -14.98 -9.70
C CYS A 184 4.31 -14.48 -9.77
N THR A 185 5.25 -15.29 -9.28
CA THR A 185 6.67 -14.93 -9.15
C THR A 185 7.52 -16.17 -8.97
N SER A 186 8.86 -16.03 -8.96
CA SER A 186 9.76 -17.12 -8.60
C SER A 186 9.51 -17.59 -7.16
N ARG A 187 9.66 -18.90 -6.92
CA ARG A 187 9.38 -19.53 -5.61
C ARG A 187 10.11 -18.88 -4.44
N GLU A 188 11.32 -18.39 -4.64
CA GLU A 188 12.10 -17.70 -3.61
C GLU A 188 11.53 -16.35 -3.17
N TYR A 189 10.61 -15.79 -3.97
CA TYR A 189 9.90 -14.53 -3.71
C TYR A 189 8.44 -14.74 -3.27
N PHE A 190 8.03 -15.97 -2.97
CA PHE A 190 6.71 -16.22 -2.39
C PHE A 190 6.57 -15.64 -0.98
N PRO A 191 5.35 -15.27 -0.56
CA PRO A 191 5.08 -14.84 0.80
C PRO A 191 5.48 -15.88 1.83
N ASN A 192 5.70 -15.43 3.07
CA ASN A 192 6.00 -16.33 4.18
C ASN A 192 4.88 -17.37 4.40
N GLU A 193 5.24 -18.65 4.53
CA GLU A 193 4.28 -19.76 4.68
C GLU A 193 3.34 -19.60 5.87
N GLY A 194 3.79 -19.00 6.98
CA GLY A 194 2.95 -18.74 8.14
C GLY A 194 1.83 -17.74 7.83
N LEU A 195 2.17 -16.68 7.09
CA LEU A 195 1.20 -15.69 6.66
C LEU A 195 0.25 -16.26 5.59
N VAL A 196 0.74 -17.10 4.69
CA VAL A 196 -0.11 -17.80 3.70
C VAL A 196 -1.18 -18.62 4.41
N LYS A 197 -0.80 -19.43 5.40
CA LYS A 197 -1.76 -20.25 6.20
C LYS A 197 -2.77 -19.38 6.94
N GLU A 198 -2.34 -18.27 7.53
CA GLU A 198 -3.23 -17.30 8.17
C GLU A 198 -4.25 -16.72 7.17
N CYS A 199 -3.79 -16.33 5.99
CA CYS A 199 -4.66 -15.80 4.92
C CYS A 199 -5.59 -16.87 4.35
N GLU A 200 -5.19 -18.13 4.29
CA GLU A 200 -6.07 -19.25 3.90
C GLU A 200 -7.25 -19.40 4.87
N GLU A 201 -7.05 -19.15 6.18
CA GLU A 201 -8.16 -19.15 7.15
C GLU A 201 -9.12 -17.98 6.90
N TYR A 202 -8.62 -16.77 6.62
CA TYR A 202 -9.49 -15.66 6.21
C TYR A 202 -10.23 -15.97 4.90
N ALA A 203 -9.55 -16.57 3.93
CA ALA A 203 -10.10 -16.93 2.64
C ALA A 203 -11.25 -17.95 2.75
N LYS A 204 -11.14 -18.93 3.65
CA LYS A 204 -12.25 -19.87 3.92
C LYS A 204 -13.53 -19.17 4.35
N ALA A 205 -13.41 -18.13 5.18
CA ALA A 205 -14.56 -17.38 5.66
C ALA A 205 -15.17 -16.46 4.58
N SER A 206 -14.34 -15.84 3.73
CA SER A 206 -14.78 -14.88 2.71
C SER A 206 -15.17 -15.52 1.38
N GLY A 207 -14.71 -16.75 1.11
CA GLY A 207 -14.82 -17.44 -0.18
C GLY A 207 -13.69 -17.11 -1.16
N ALA A 208 -12.61 -16.45 -0.71
CA ALA A 208 -11.42 -16.19 -1.49
C ALA A 208 -10.58 -17.46 -1.72
N THR A 209 -9.58 -17.36 -2.58
CA THR A 209 -8.52 -18.38 -2.76
C THR A 209 -7.16 -17.72 -2.77
N ILE A 210 -6.14 -18.41 -2.26
CA ILE A 210 -4.74 -17.99 -2.33
C ILE A 210 -4.00 -18.97 -3.24
N THR A 211 -3.31 -18.44 -4.24
CA THR A 211 -2.54 -19.23 -5.22
C THR A 211 -1.11 -18.71 -5.30
N LEU A 212 -0.15 -19.61 -5.28
CA LEU A 212 1.27 -19.30 -5.52
C LEU A 212 1.71 -20.04 -6.80
N THR A 213 2.30 -19.33 -7.75
CA THR A 213 2.69 -19.94 -9.03
C THR A 213 3.89 -19.25 -9.65
N GLU A 214 4.74 -20.04 -10.29
CA GLU A 214 5.86 -19.57 -11.12
C GLU A 214 5.45 -19.46 -12.60
N ASP A 215 4.29 -19.99 -12.96
CA ASP A 215 3.77 -20.02 -14.33
C ASP A 215 3.00 -18.71 -14.61
N VAL A 216 3.62 -17.82 -15.40
CA VAL A 216 3.06 -16.50 -15.73
C VAL A 216 1.73 -16.63 -16.49
N GLU A 217 1.65 -17.55 -17.48
CA GLU A 217 0.43 -17.72 -18.26
C GLU A 217 -0.74 -18.19 -17.38
N LYS A 218 -0.49 -19.17 -16.52
CA LYS A 218 -1.50 -19.67 -15.57
C LYS A 218 -1.89 -18.63 -14.53
N GLY A 219 -0.90 -17.90 -13.99
CA GLY A 219 -1.10 -16.92 -12.93
C GLY A 219 -1.88 -15.68 -13.37
N THR A 220 -1.73 -15.28 -14.64
CA THR A 220 -2.34 -14.04 -15.16
C THR A 220 -3.62 -14.27 -15.96
N ARG A 221 -3.94 -15.53 -16.32
CA ARG A 221 -5.10 -15.88 -17.15
C ARG A 221 -6.42 -15.45 -16.52
N GLY A 222 -7.10 -14.50 -17.19
CA GLY A 222 -8.41 -14.00 -16.76
C GLY A 222 -8.37 -13.31 -15.41
N ALA A 223 -7.23 -12.71 -15.03
CA ALA A 223 -7.14 -11.84 -13.87
C ALA A 223 -7.90 -10.53 -14.14
N ASP A 224 -8.67 -10.07 -13.15
CA ASP A 224 -9.34 -8.77 -13.21
C ASP A 224 -8.36 -7.62 -12.91
N VAL A 225 -7.34 -7.90 -12.10
CA VAL A 225 -6.31 -6.95 -11.69
C VAL A 225 -4.93 -7.56 -11.84
N ILE A 226 -4.04 -6.89 -12.56
CA ILE A 226 -2.61 -7.14 -12.56
C ILE A 226 -1.94 -6.07 -11.73
N TYR A 227 -1.23 -6.49 -10.69
CA TYR A 227 -0.54 -5.60 -9.76
C TYR A 227 0.95 -5.90 -9.72
N THR A 228 1.80 -4.86 -9.70
CA THR A 228 3.23 -5.01 -9.45
C THR A 228 3.78 -3.88 -8.58
N ASP A 229 5.00 -4.02 -8.13
CA ASP A 229 5.76 -3.03 -7.37
C ASP A 229 7.24 -3.10 -7.79
N VAL A 230 8.00 -2.09 -7.44
CA VAL A 230 9.45 -2.07 -7.73
C VAL A 230 10.14 -3.33 -7.23
N TRP A 231 11.01 -3.90 -8.04
CA TRP A 231 11.74 -5.13 -7.68
C TRP A 231 12.80 -4.89 -6.61
N VAL A 232 13.32 -3.66 -6.53
CA VAL A 232 14.39 -3.29 -5.60
C VAL A 232 14.04 -1.97 -4.94
N SER A 233 14.12 -1.94 -3.62
CA SER A 233 13.92 -0.71 -2.87
C SER A 233 15.14 0.23 -3.01
N MET A 234 14.91 1.54 -2.98
CA MET A 234 15.99 2.52 -3.02
C MET A 234 16.97 2.33 -1.86
N GLY A 235 18.28 2.38 -2.17
CA GLY A 235 19.35 2.23 -1.19
C GLY A 235 19.86 0.80 -1.00
N GLU A 236 19.33 -0.19 -1.72
CA GLU A 236 19.89 -1.54 -1.74
C GLU A 236 21.17 -1.60 -2.58
N PRO A 237 22.15 -2.50 -2.25
CA PRO A 237 23.41 -2.65 -2.98
C PRO A 237 23.22 -3.10 -4.43
N ASP A 238 24.18 -2.75 -5.31
CA ASP A 238 24.13 -3.11 -6.74
C ASP A 238 24.04 -4.63 -6.99
N GLU A 239 24.63 -5.45 -6.12
CA GLU A 239 24.57 -6.93 -6.21
C GLU A 239 23.13 -7.43 -6.06
N VAL A 240 22.35 -6.82 -5.17
CA VAL A 240 20.91 -7.13 -4.98
C VAL A 240 20.11 -6.80 -6.22
N TRP A 241 20.45 -5.70 -6.90
CA TRP A 241 19.80 -5.31 -8.14
C TRP A 241 19.97 -6.35 -9.23
N ALA A 242 21.20 -6.80 -9.48
CA ALA A 242 21.49 -7.80 -10.50
C ALA A 242 20.75 -9.14 -10.26
N GLU A 243 20.76 -9.60 -9.01
CA GLU A 243 20.08 -10.84 -8.62
C GLU A 243 18.57 -10.75 -8.84
N ARG A 244 17.92 -9.67 -8.33
CA ARG A 244 16.47 -9.50 -8.45
C ARG A 244 16.02 -9.25 -9.88
N ILE A 245 16.75 -8.46 -10.65
CA ILE A 245 16.46 -8.26 -12.07
C ILE A 245 16.47 -9.62 -12.79
N HIS A 246 17.53 -10.42 -12.59
CA HIS A 246 17.62 -11.73 -13.23
C HIS A 246 16.45 -12.66 -12.86
N ALA A 247 16.08 -12.69 -11.59
CA ALA A 247 15.02 -13.57 -11.10
C ALA A 247 13.61 -13.09 -11.47
N LEU A 248 13.38 -11.77 -11.51
CA LEU A 248 12.05 -11.18 -11.68
C LEU A 248 11.74 -10.72 -13.10
N LEU A 249 12.72 -10.59 -13.98
CA LEU A 249 12.50 -10.20 -15.38
C LEU A 249 11.46 -11.07 -16.12
N PRO A 250 11.36 -12.40 -15.89
CA PRO A 250 10.29 -13.22 -16.47
C PRO A 250 8.88 -12.82 -16.01
N TYR A 251 8.77 -12.08 -14.91
CA TYR A 251 7.52 -11.62 -14.29
C TYR A 251 7.24 -10.12 -14.54
N GLN A 252 7.96 -9.50 -15.48
CA GLN A 252 7.68 -8.13 -15.92
C GLN A 252 6.26 -8.04 -16.46
N VAL A 253 5.50 -7.03 -16.00
CA VAL A 253 4.18 -6.74 -16.55
C VAL A 253 4.36 -6.04 -17.89
N ASN A 254 3.95 -6.72 -18.93
CA ASN A 254 4.05 -6.27 -20.32
C ASN A 254 2.73 -6.54 -21.06
N ARG A 255 2.65 -6.15 -22.31
CA ARG A 255 1.47 -6.32 -23.14
C ARG A 255 0.92 -7.75 -23.15
N LYS A 256 1.80 -8.77 -23.26
CA LYS A 256 1.39 -10.17 -23.28
C LYS A 256 0.71 -10.59 -21.97
N VAL A 257 1.18 -10.10 -20.83
CA VAL A 257 0.55 -10.30 -19.52
C VAL A 257 -0.86 -9.70 -19.51
N MET A 258 -1.02 -8.46 -19.97
CA MET A 258 -2.32 -7.79 -20.01
C MET A 258 -3.30 -8.45 -21.01
N GLU A 259 -2.81 -8.89 -22.16
CA GLU A 259 -3.61 -9.65 -23.14
C GLU A 259 -4.11 -10.98 -22.54
N ASN A 260 -3.27 -11.68 -21.77
CA ASN A 260 -3.65 -12.93 -21.10
C ASN A 260 -4.68 -12.71 -19.96
N ALA A 261 -4.56 -11.61 -19.23
CA ALA A 261 -5.57 -11.19 -18.24
C ALA A 261 -6.89 -10.85 -18.92
N GLY A 262 -6.86 -10.16 -20.05
CA GLY A 262 -8.02 -9.85 -20.87
C GLY A 262 -8.31 -8.35 -20.95
N PRO A 263 -9.19 -7.94 -21.87
CA PRO A 263 -9.44 -6.53 -22.17
C PRO A 263 -10.14 -5.75 -21.05
N GLY A 264 -10.78 -6.44 -20.11
CA GLY A 264 -11.42 -5.84 -18.93
C GLY A 264 -10.53 -5.75 -17.70
N ALA A 265 -9.29 -6.26 -17.78
CA ALA A 265 -8.34 -6.19 -16.67
C ALA A 265 -7.80 -4.78 -16.51
N ILE A 266 -7.57 -4.37 -15.24
CA ILE A 266 -6.86 -3.13 -14.90
C ILE A 266 -5.44 -3.42 -14.43
N PHE A 267 -4.53 -2.47 -14.71
CA PHE A 267 -3.17 -2.47 -14.20
C PHE A 267 -3.06 -1.51 -13.02
N MET A 268 -2.42 -1.96 -11.94
CA MET A 268 -2.22 -1.20 -10.70
C MET A 268 -0.76 -1.26 -10.24
N HIS A 269 -0.31 -0.18 -9.59
CA HIS A 269 1.04 -0.03 -9.06
C HIS A 269 1.06 1.07 -7.99
N CYS A 270 1.60 0.78 -6.80
CA CYS A 270 1.64 1.75 -5.69
C CYS A 270 2.53 2.99 -5.93
N LEU A 271 3.33 2.98 -6.98
CA LEU A 271 4.30 4.01 -7.35
C LEU A 271 5.39 4.28 -6.29
N PRO A 272 6.62 4.67 -6.69
CA PRO A 272 7.05 4.96 -8.07
C PRO A 272 7.22 3.69 -8.91
N ALA A 273 7.16 3.82 -10.25
CA ALA A 273 7.41 2.73 -11.19
C ALA A 273 8.64 3.01 -12.05
N PHE A 274 9.37 1.94 -12.44
CA PHE A 274 10.49 2.05 -13.37
C PHE A 274 10.06 1.51 -14.74
N HIS A 275 9.28 2.33 -15.46
CA HIS A 275 8.69 1.98 -16.76
C HIS A 275 9.38 2.65 -17.94
N ASP A 276 10.23 3.68 -17.71
CA ASP A 276 10.90 4.46 -18.73
C ASP A 276 12.32 4.92 -18.32
N LEU A 277 12.93 5.76 -19.17
CA LEU A 277 14.25 6.34 -18.95
C LEU A 277 14.22 7.80 -18.46
N ASP A 278 13.07 8.33 -18.08
CA ASP A 278 12.95 9.75 -17.70
C ASP A 278 13.49 10.05 -16.30
N THR A 279 13.69 8.99 -15.50
CA THR A 279 14.29 9.11 -14.17
C THR A 279 15.80 8.88 -14.19
N LYS A 280 16.52 9.45 -13.20
CA LYS A 280 17.94 9.17 -13.00
C LYS A 280 18.22 7.68 -12.84
N ILE A 281 17.41 7.00 -12.01
CA ILE A 281 17.57 5.57 -11.74
C ILE A 281 17.26 4.73 -12.98
N GLY A 282 16.24 5.07 -13.77
CA GLY A 282 15.94 4.40 -15.03
C GLY A 282 17.15 4.44 -16.01
N LYS A 283 17.81 5.61 -16.13
CA LYS A 283 19.04 5.74 -16.93
C LYS A 283 20.20 4.90 -16.40
N GLU A 284 20.42 4.88 -15.09
CA GLU A 284 21.46 4.06 -14.46
C GLU A 284 21.22 2.57 -14.67
N ILE A 285 19.95 2.11 -14.62
CA ILE A 285 19.56 0.73 -14.89
C ILE A 285 19.81 0.38 -16.35
N HIS A 286 19.45 1.27 -17.29
CA HIS A 286 19.72 1.08 -18.71
C HIS A 286 21.23 0.95 -18.96
N GLU A 287 22.05 1.85 -18.42
CA GLU A 287 23.50 1.82 -18.56
C GLU A 287 24.13 0.54 -18.00
N LYS A 288 23.64 0.04 -16.85
CA LYS A 288 24.21 -1.13 -16.18
C LYS A 288 23.68 -2.47 -16.70
N PHE A 289 22.38 -2.53 -17.04
CA PHE A 289 21.68 -3.80 -17.32
C PHE A 289 21.07 -3.86 -18.72
N GLY A 290 21.08 -2.75 -19.49
CA GLY A 290 20.50 -2.69 -20.83
C GLY A 290 18.97 -2.77 -20.86
N LEU A 291 18.29 -2.42 -19.78
CA LEU A 291 16.83 -2.46 -19.66
C LEU A 291 16.25 -1.07 -19.78
N ASP A 292 15.23 -0.90 -20.63
CA ASP A 292 14.48 0.33 -20.79
C ASP A 292 13.34 0.47 -19.77
N ALA A 293 12.91 -0.65 -19.18
CA ALA A 293 11.89 -0.74 -18.15
C ALA A 293 12.17 -1.92 -17.23
N MET A 294 11.71 -1.88 -15.99
CA MET A 294 11.86 -2.98 -15.03
C MET A 294 10.56 -3.76 -14.82
N GLU A 295 9.84 -3.50 -13.73
CA GLU A 295 8.67 -4.27 -13.30
C GLU A 295 7.46 -4.14 -14.23
N VAL A 296 7.38 -3.06 -14.99
CA VAL A 296 6.32 -2.80 -15.96
C VAL A 296 6.88 -2.05 -17.18
N THR A 297 6.38 -2.37 -18.36
CA THR A 297 6.73 -1.64 -19.59
C THR A 297 5.92 -0.34 -19.70
N ASP A 298 6.51 0.67 -20.35
CA ASP A 298 5.87 1.97 -20.59
C ASP A 298 4.54 1.82 -21.35
N GLU A 299 4.50 0.91 -22.34
CA GLU A 299 3.27 0.61 -23.10
C GLU A 299 2.09 0.18 -22.18
N VAL A 300 2.35 -0.54 -21.10
CA VAL A 300 1.30 -0.94 -20.13
C VAL A 300 1.01 0.21 -19.18
N PHE A 301 2.05 0.86 -18.67
CA PHE A 301 1.94 1.94 -17.71
C PHE A 301 1.09 3.11 -18.25
N GLU A 302 1.26 3.48 -19.51
CA GLU A 302 0.53 4.56 -20.20
C GLU A 302 -0.75 4.06 -20.93
N SER A 303 -1.11 2.77 -20.77
CA SER A 303 -2.29 2.21 -21.43
C SER A 303 -3.60 2.68 -20.78
N PRO A 304 -4.74 2.59 -21.51
CA PRO A 304 -6.07 2.82 -20.92
C PRO A 304 -6.47 1.83 -19.81
N GLN A 305 -5.77 0.71 -19.66
CA GLN A 305 -5.98 -0.25 -18.59
C GLN A 305 -5.26 0.14 -17.29
N SER A 306 -4.32 1.09 -17.36
CA SER A 306 -3.60 1.58 -16.19
C SER A 306 -4.46 2.55 -15.38
N VAL A 307 -4.62 2.27 -14.09
CA VAL A 307 -5.39 3.11 -13.14
C VAL A 307 -4.51 3.61 -11.99
N VAL A 308 -3.20 3.64 -12.19
CA VAL A 308 -2.21 3.96 -11.15
C VAL A 308 -2.37 5.37 -10.56
N PHE A 309 -2.85 6.33 -11.33
CA PHE A 309 -3.06 7.69 -10.84
C PHE A 309 -4.36 7.83 -10.04
N ASP A 310 -5.42 7.11 -10.39
CA ASP A 310 -6.65 7.01 -9.60
C ASP A 310 -6.36 6.31 -8.25
N GLU A 311 -5.54 5.26 -8.29
CA GLU A 311 -5.03 4.55 -7.12
C GLU A 311 -4.23 5.50 -6.20
N ALA A 312 -3.32 6.30 -6.77
CA ALA A 312 -2.54 7.28 -6.03
C ALA A 312 -3.41 8.38 -5.40
N GLU A 313 -4.41 8.88 -6.13
CA GLU A 313 -5.39 9.85 -5.59
C GLU A 313 -6.18 9.23 -4.41
N ASN A 314 -6.62 8.00 -4.54
CA ASN A 314 -7.40 7.31 -3.52
C ASN A 314 -6.67 7.17 -2.18
N ARG A 315 -5.34 7.22 -2.15
CA ARG A 315 -4.54 7.27 -0.92
C ARG A 315 -4.97 8.40 0.01
N MET A 316 -5.19 9.59 -0.54
CA MET A 316 -5.63 10.75 0.25
C MET A 316 -7.03 10.54 0.85
N HIS A 317 -7.96 10.00 0.08
CA HIS A 317 -9.35 9.80 0.51
C HIS A 317 -9.46 8.70 1.57
N THR A 318 -8.74 7.59 1.39
CA THR A 318 -8.76 6.48 2.35
C THR A 318 -8.01 6.81 3.64
N ILE A 319 -6.90 7.54 3.57
CA ILE A 319 -6.21 8.06 4.75
C ILE A 319 -7.11 9.04 5.53
N LYS A 320 -7.84 9.91 4.82
CA LYS A 320 -8.85 10.80 5.44
C LYS A 320 -9.89 10.00 6.22
N ALA A 321 -10.43 8.93 5.62
CA ALA A 321 -11.41 8.07 6.28
C ALA A 321 -10.85 7.35 7.51
N VAL A 322 -9.62 6.86 7.46
CA VAL A 322 -8.95 6.24 8.61
C VAL A 322 -8.79 7.24 9.75
N MET A 323 -8.30 8.45 9.47
CA MET A 323 -8.15 9.48 10.48
C MET A 323 -9.51 9.89 11.07
N ASP A 324 -10.52 10.10 10.21
CA ASP A 324 -11.87 10.50 10.66
C ASP A 324 -12.51 9.43 11.55
N ALA A 325 -12.39 8.17 11.19
CA ALA A 325 -13.01 7.08 11.92
C ALA A 325 -12.34 6.79 13.27
N THR A 326 -11.03 7.11 13.42
CA THR A 326 -10.25 6.73 14.60
C THR A 326 -10.00 7.88 15.59
N LEU A 327 -10.13 9.15 15.18
CA LEU A 327 -10.02 10.33 16.03
C LEU A 327 -11.35 10.66 16.74
#